data_a3f74a6cf0c81d3520640a1698bb2ffe
#
_entry.id   a3f74a6cf0c81d3520640a1698bb2ffe
#
_cell.length_a   1.000
_cell.length_b   1.000
_cell.length_c   1.000
_cell.angle_alpha   90.00
_cell.angle_beta   90.00
_cell.angle_gamma   90.00
#
_symmetry.space_group_name_H-M   'P 1'
#
loop_
_entity.id
_entity.type
_entity.pdbx_description
1 polymer ?
#
loop_
_entity_poly.entity_id
_entity_poly.type
_entity_poly.pdbx_seq_one_letter_code
_entity_poly.pdbx_strand_id
1 'polypeptide(L)'
;AQDDSDPPVELPAGPDDWLRMARDELDGLPALVSAIHAAASAGRWYQIYAADGDSTGLSDNPMRDLASGMYAAQMIGPRGLIKSTELLAGLFLLRPRLHYPLHQHQATEIYFGVSGTVQVQHGLGQLEGTLGPGQVSLTPSNRLHALTMGDSPVLLLYTWLGELGGRNWWWHQSGEGVWRR
;
A
#
# COMPACT_ATOMS: atom_id res chain seq x y z
N ALA A 1 -18.17 -1.24 15.79
CA ALA A 1 -16.99 -1.89 16.34
C ALA A 1 -16.97 -3.29 15.76
N GLN A 2 -15.99 -3.60 14.91
CA GLN A 2 -15.82 -4.94 14.36
C GLN A 2 -15.23 -5.79 15.51
N ASP A 3 -15.86 -6.92 15.78
CA ASP A 3 -15.49 -7.80 16.88
C ASP A 3 -14.06 -8.34 16.68
N ASP A 4 -13.22 -8.26 17.72
CA ASP A 4 -11.84 -8.75 17.70
C ASP A 4 -11.74 -10.30 17.62
N SER A 5 -12.88 -11.00 17.64
CA SER A 5 -12.99 -12.45 17.52
C SER A 5 -13.09 -12.96 16.08
N ASP A 6 -13.21 -12.09 15.08
CA ASP A 6 -13.31 -12.51 13.69
C ASP A 6 -12.01 -13.19 13.22
N PRO A 7 -12.10 -14.36 12.55
CA PRO A 7 -10.92 -15.05 12.03
C PRO A 7 -10.20 -14.17 11.00
N PRO A 8 -8.90 -14.44 10.73
CA PRO A 8 -8.18 -13.80 9.63
C PRO A 8 -9.00 -13.89 8.35
N VAL A 9 -9.10 -12.78 7.62
CA VAL A 9 -9.72 -12.79 6.30
C VAL A 9 -8.68 -13.32 5.32
N GLU A 10 -8.98 -14.44 4.70
CA GLU A 10 -8.12 -15.03 3.67
C GLU A 10 -8.13 -14.16 2.41
N LEU A 11 -6.98 -14.09 1.76
CA LEU A 11 -6.87 -13.44 0.46
C LEU A 11 -7.60 -14.29 -0.61
N PRO A 12 -8.21 -13.66 -1.63
CA PRO A 12 -8.61 -14.36 -2.84
C PRO A 12 -7.43 -15.09 -3.50
N ALA A 13 -7.66 -16.12 -4.30
CA ALA A 13 -6.62 -16.99 -4.86
C ALA A 13 -5.48 -16.23 -5.59
N GLY A 14 -5.79 -15.22 -6.42
CA GLY A 14 -4.76 -14.43 -7.11
C GLY A 14 -3.88 -13.63 -6.14
N PRO A 15 -4.44 -12.80 -5.26
CA PRO A 15 -3.68 -12.11 -4.20
C PRO A 15 -2.92 -13.06 -3.26
N ASP A 16 -3.45 -14.25 -2.96
CA ASP A 16 -2.72 -15.25 -2.18
C ASP A 16 -1.47 -15.76 -2.93
N ASP A 17 -1.58 -16.01 -4.23
CA ASP A 17 -0.42 -16.34 -5.06
C ASP A 17 0.62 -15.22 -5.07
N TRP A 18 0.22 -13.95 -5.16
CA TRP A 18 1.17 -12.83 -5.08
C TRP A 18 1.87 -12.77 -3.73
N LEU A 19 1.13 -12.99 -2.63
CA LEU A 19 1.72 -13.02 -1.30
C LEU A 19 2.73 -14.17 -1.16
N ARG A 20 2.38 -15.34 -1.68
CA ARG A 20 3.29 -16.49 -1.67
C ARG A 20 4.56 -16.18 -2.48
N MET A 21 4.45 -15.67 -3.71
CA MET A 21 5.61 -15.26 -4.52
C MET A 21 6.47 -14.23 -3.80
N ALA A 22 5.85 -13.20 -3.22
CA ALA A 22 6.57 -12.17 -2.48
C ALA A 22 7.30 -12.71 -1.24
N ARG A 23 6.73 -13.73 -0.59
CA ARG A 23 7.35 -14.41 0.57
C ARG A 23 8.49 -15.34 0.17
N ASP A 24 8.38 -15.98 -0.99
CA ASP A 24 9.43 -16.88 -1.52
C ASP A 24 10.68 -16.09 -1.95
N GLU A 25 10.52 -14.81 -2.29
CA GLU A 25 11.61 -13.89 -2.64
C GLU A 25 12.24 -13.19 -1.42
N LEU A 26 11.77 -13.47 -0.19
CA LEU A 26 12.33 -12.84 1.00
C LEU A 26 13.80 -13.25 1.23
N ASP A 27 14.67 -12.27 1.21
CA ASP A 27 16.08 -12.40 1.56
C ASP A 27 16.45 -11.38 2.64
N GLY A 28 17.40 -11.70 3.48
CA GLY A 28 17.91 -10.80 4.50
C GLY A 28 18.06 -11.42 5.88
N LEU A 29 17.92 -10.59 6.92
CA LEU A 29 18.07 -11.02 8.31
C LEU A 29 17.01 -12.07 8.70
N PRO A 30 17.38 -13.27 9.18
CA PRO A 30 16.43 -14.34 9.48
C PRO A 30 15.30 -13.93 10.44
N ALA A 31 15.59 -13.07 11.41
CA ALA A 31 14.59 -12.55 12.34
C ALA A 31 13.53 -11.68 11.64
N LEU A 32 13.94 -10.84 10.69
CA LEU A 32 13.03 -10.02 9.90
C LEU A 32 12.17 -10.89 8.99
N VAL A 33 12.78 -11.84 8.29
CA VAL A 33 12.07 -12.80 7.43
C VAL A 33 11.01 -13.55 8.23
N SER A 34 11.37 -14.10 9.40
CA SER A 34 10.45 -14.79 10.30
C SER A 34 9.29 -13.89 10.76
N ALA A 35 9.59 -12.64 11.11
CA ALA A 35 8.59 -11.67 11.55
C ALA A 35 7.61 -11.31 10.41
N ILE A 36 8.09 -11.14 9.18
CA ILE A 36 7.24 -10.89 8.00
C ILE A 36 6.34 -12.09 7.72
N HIS A 37 6.85 -13.32 7.77
CA HIS A 37 6.05 -14.54 7.61
C HIS A 37 4.95 -14.63 8.68
N ALA A 38 5.29 -14.38 9.94
CA ALA A 38 4.33 -14.37 11.04
C ALA A 38 3.25 -13.29 10.85
N ALA A 39 3.65 -12.07 10.52
CA ALA A 39 2.73 -10.95 10.26
C ALA A 39 1.81 -11.23 9.08
N ALA A 40 2.33 -11.77 7.97
CA ALA A 40 1.54 -12.11 6.79
C ALA A 40 0.49 -13.21 7.07
N SER A 41 0.83 -14.16 7.94
CA SER A 41 -0.06 -15.26 8.33
C SER A 41 -1.09 -14.87 9.39
N ALA A 42 -0.73 -13.96 10.31
CA ALA A 42 -1.63 -13.47 11.35
C ALA A 42 -2.49 -12.29 10.90
N GLY A 43 -2.13 -11.65 9.80
CA GLY A 43 -2.77 -10.44 9.30
C GLY A 43 -4.18 -10.69 8.79
N ARG A 44 -5.07 -9.74 9.11
CA ARG A 44 -6.40 -9.68 8.48
C ARG A 44 -6.27 -8.85 7.22
N TRP A 45 -6.20 -9.52 6.08
CA TRP A 45 -6.08 -8.87 4.79
C TRP A 45 -7.39 -8.26 4.35
N TYR A 46 -7.34 -7.07 3.77
CA TYR A 46 -8.50 -6.39 3.21
C TYR A 46 -8.11 -5.59 1.97
N GLN A 47 -9.06 -5.41 1.07
CA GLN A 47 -8.93 -4.48 -0.05
C GLN A 47 -8.95 -3.04 0.48
N ILE A 48 -8.05 -2.21 -0.01
CA ILE A 48 -7.96 -0.81 0.41
C ILE A 48 -9.03 0.03 -0.29
N TYR A 49 -9.32 -0.27 -1.54
CA TYR A 49 -10.28 0.46 -2.37
C TYR A 49 -11.44 -0.42 -2.82
N ALA A 50 -12.63 0.18 -2.89
CA ALA A 50 -13.79 -0.44 -3.52
C ALA A 50 -13.79 -0.15 -5.03
N ALA A 51 -14.34 -1.07 -5.81
CA ALA A 51 -14.37 -0.96 -7.27
C ALA A 51 -15.33 0.12 -7.80
N ASP A 52 -16.29 0.54 -6.99
CA ASP A 52 -17.29 1.56 -7.30
C ASP A 52 -16.78 3.02 -7.20
N GLY A 53 -15.65 3.23 -6.56
CA GLY A 53 -14.82 4.42 -6.65
C GLY A 53 -15.43 5.79 -6.34
N ASP A 54 -16.65 5.84 -5.85
CA ASP A 54 -17.48 7.07 -5.74
C ASP A 54 -16.86 8.22 -4.96
N SER A 55 -15.86 7.97 -4.15
CA SER A 55 -15.30 8.99 -3.26
C SER A 55 -13.96 9.58 -3.74
N THR A 56 -13.43 9.15 -4.87
CA THR A 56 -12.03 9.42 -5.22
C THR A 56 -11.85 10.44 -6.35
N GLY A 57 -12.89 10.74 -7.14
CA GLY A 57 -12.77 11.58 -8.32
C GLY A 57 -11.96 10.95 -9.48
N LEU A 58 -11.54 9.70 -9.36
CA LEU A 58 -10.94 8.94 -10.45
C LEU A 58 -12.03 8.33 -11.35
N SER A 59 -11.68 8.09 -12.62
CA SER A 59 -12.53 7.30 -13.51
C SER A 59 -12.65 5.86 -13.00
N ASP A 60 -13.75 5.19 -13.31
CA ASP A 60 -14.02 3.80 -12.87
C ASP A 60 -12.89 2.82 -13.12
N ASN A 61 -12.13 3.00 -14.19
CA ASN A 61 -11.10 2.06 -14.62
C ASN A 61 -9.89 2.03 -13.66
N PRO A 62 -9.24 3.15 -13.30
CA PRO A 62 -8.21 3.16 -12.27
C PRO A 62 -8.68 2.62 -10.93
N MET A 63 -9.91 2.86 -10.52
CA MET A 63 -10.42 2.35 -9.24
C MET A 63 -10.61 0.84 -9.24
N ARG A 64 -11.07 0.25 -10.34
CA ARG A 64 -11.12 -1.21 -10.48
C ARG A 64 -9.74 -1.85 -10.40
N ASP A 65 -8.75 -1.22 -11.04
CA ASP A 65 -7.37 -1.68 -10.96
C ASP A 65 -6.83 -1.62 -9.53
N LEU A 66 -7.04 -0.52 -8.81
CA LEU A 66 -6.64 -0.38 -7.41
C LEU A 66 -7.37 -1.39 -6.52
N ALA A 67 -8.69 -1.51 -6.65
CA ALA A 67 -9.50 -2.46 -5.89
C ALA A 67 -9.04 -3.91 -6.09
N SER A 68 -8.69 -4.28 -7.33
CA SER A 68 -8.23 -5.64 -7.64
C SER A 68 -6.77 -5.90 -7.29
N GLY A 69 -5.97 -4.86 -7.05
CA GLY A 69 -4.52 -4.96 -6.95
C GLY A 69 -3.90 -4.47 -5.65
N MET A 70 -4.69 -3.95 -4.70
CA MET A 70 -4.15 -3.36 -3.47
C MET A 70 -4.79 -3.98 -2.22
N TYR A 71 -3.97 -4.65 -1.44
CA TYR A 71 -4.37 -5.30 -0.20
C TYR A 71 -3.48 -4.86 0.95
N ALA A 72 -4.06 -4.70 2.13
CA ALA A 72 -3.31 -4.42 3.35
C ALA A 72 -3.66 -5.40 4.45
N ALA A 73 -2.69 -5.66 5.32
CA ALA A 73 -2.90 -6.30 6.61
C ALA A 73 -2.36 -5.37 7.68
N GLN A 74 -3.27 -4.69 8.39
CA GLN A 74 -2.89 -3.75 9.43
C GLN A 74 -2.47 -4.50 10.69
N MET A 75 -1.24 -4.31 11.13
CA MET A 75 -0.72 -4.90 12.37
C MET A 75 -0.94 -3.96 13.56
N ILE A 76 -0.69 -2.68 13.36
CA ILE A 76 -0.87 -1.62 14.36
C ILE A 76 -1.86 -0.61 13.81
N GLY A 77 -2.82 -0.21 14.61
CA GLY A 77 -3.85 0.77 14.24
C GLY A 77 -5.25 0.35 14.65
N PRO A 78 -6.31 1.09 14.28
CA PRO A 78 -7.68 0.79 14.71
C PRO A 78 -8.17 -0.61 14.28
N ARG A 79 -7.70 -1.11 13.15
CA ARG A 79 -8.03 -2.47 12.62
C ARG A 79 -6.93 -3.50 12.92
N GLY A 80 -5.80 -3.05 13.50
CA GLY A 80 -4.64 -3.89 13.75
C GLY A 80 -4.80 -4.85 14.93
N LEU A 81 -3.89 -5.80 15.04
CA LEU A 81 -3.75 -6.68 16.19
C LEU A 81 -3.36 -5.87 17.43
N ILE A 82 -2.56 -4.82 17.25
CA ILE A 82 -2.21 -3.84 18.28
C ILE A 82 -3.00 -2.57 18.02
N LYS A 83 -3.86 -2.19 18.97
CA LYS A 83 -4.71 -1.00 18.82
C LYS A 83 -3.88 0.27 19.00
N SER A 84 -4.01 1.20 18.05
CA SER A 84 -3.40 2.52 18.10
C SER A 84 -4.25 3.53 17.34
N THR A 85 -4.26 4.75 17.83
CA THR A 85 -4.85 5.94 17.17
C THR A 85 -3.77 6.92 16.70
N GLU A 86 -2.50 6.65 17.00
CA GLU A 86 -1.36 7.53 16.70
C GLU A 86 -0.46 6.98 15.59
N LEU A 87 -0.58 5.67 15.33
CA LEU A 87 0.26 4.96 14.38
C LEU A 87 -0.57 3.95 13.59
N LEU A 88 -0.44 3.94 12.28
CA LEU A 88 -0.82 2.81 11.43
C LEU A 88 0.46 2.14 10.94
N ALA A 89 0.53 0.83 11.04
CA ALA A 89 1.61 0.04 10.43
C ALA A 89 1.11 -1.34 10.05
N GLY A 90 1.67 -1.88 8.98
CA GLY A 90 1.31 -3.21 8.52
C GLY A 90 1.98 -3.59 7.22
N LEU A 91 1.46 -4.64 6.61
CA LEU A 91 1.89 -5.14 5.31
C LEU A 91 0.99 -4.58 4.20
N PHE A 92 1.60 -4.27 3.07
CA PHE A 92 0.95 -3.73 1.89
C PHE A 92 1.35 -4.57 0.68
N LEU A 93 0.40 -5.32 0.13
CA LEU A 93 0.59 -6.21 -1.01
C LEU A 93 0.03 -5.55 -2.28
N LEU A 94 0.88 -5.44 -3.28
CA LEU A 94 0.58 -4.77 -4.54
C LEU A 94 0.75 -5.74 -5.72
N ARG A 95 -0.24 -5.75 -6.59
CA ARG A 95 -0.26 -6.56 -7.80
C ARG A 95 0.87 -6.18 -8.76
N PRO A 96 1.43 -7.15 -9.53
CA PRO A 96 2.30 -6.84 -10.67
C PRO A 96 1.65 -5.84 -11.64
N ARG A 97 2.44 -4.93 -12.19
CA ARG A 97 2.05 -3.93 -13.20
C ARG A 97 0.91 -3.00 -12.76
N LEU A 98 0.67 -2.88 -11.46
CA LEU A 98 -0.28 -1.91 -10.94
C LEU A 98 0.35 -0.52 -10.99
N HIS A 99 -0.46 0.48 -11.35
CA HIS A 99 -0.14 1.89 -11.16
C HIS A 99 -1.04 2.47 -10.07
N TYR A 100 -0.43 2.94 -9.00
CA TYR A 100 -1.11 3.70 -7.95
C TYR A 100 -0.98 5.18 -8.29
N PRO A 101 -2.05 5.84 -8.78
CA PRO A 101 -1.97 7.18 -9.36
C PRO A 101 -1.50 8.24 -8.38
N LEU A 102 -1.13 9.37 -8.92
CA LEU A 102 -0.66 10.52 -8.14
C LEU A 102 -1.72 10.97 -7.13
N HIS A 103 -1.36 10.94 -5.87
CA HIS A 103 -2.22 11.29 -4.75
C HIS A 103 -1.42 11.94 -3.62
N GLN A 104 -2.13 12.45 -2.63
CA GLN A 104 -1.56 12.97 -1.39
C GLN A 104 -2.50 12.72 -0.22
N HIS A 105 -1.96 12.67 0.98
CA HIS A 105 -2.69 12.56 2.24
C HIS A 105 -1.97 13.31 3.36
N GLN A 106 -2.69 13.54 4.47
CA GLN A 106 -2.15 14.32 5.58
C GLN A 106 -1.16 13.55 6.46
N ALA A 107 -1.25 12.22 6.51
CA ALA A 107 -0.27 11.43 7.22
C ALA A 107 1.11 11.53 6.58
N THR A 108 2.16 11.49 7.39
CA THR A 108 3.51 11.16 6.93
C THR A 108 3.58 9.65 6.73
N GLU A 109 4.02 9.21 5.56
CA GLU A 109 4.08 7.80 5.20
C GLU A 109 5.51 7.33 5.00
N ILE A 110 5.80 6.15 5.51
CA ILE A 110 7.08 5.46 5.30
C ILE A 110 6.78 4.10 4.68
N TYR A 111 7.43 3.80 3.58
CA TYR A 111 7.50 2.46 3.01
C TYR A 111 8.88 1.85 3.23
N PHE A 112 8.90 0.60 3.66
CA PHE A 112 10.09 -0.24 3.67
C PHE A 112 9.88 -1.38 2.69
N GLY A 113 10.78 -1.53 1.71
CA GLY A 113 10.74 -2.60 0.72
C GLY A 113 11.03 -3.96 1.38
N VAL A 114 10.09 -4.89 1.24
CA VAL A 114 10.21 -6.26 1.74
C VAL A 114 10.59 -7.21 0.61
N SER A 115 9.81 -7.21 -0.48
CA SER A 115 10.12 -7.96 -1.71
C SER A 115 9.54 -7.26 -2.93
N GLY A 116 10.05 -7.61 -4.11
CA GLY A 116 9.74 -6.93 -5.36
C GLY A 116 10.33 -5.53 -5.43
N THR A 117 10.00 -4.80 -6.47
CA THR A 117 10.46 -3.42 -6.69
C THR A 117 9.33 -2.52 -7.16
N VAL A 118 9.34 -1.28 -6.69
CA VAL A 118 8.37 -0.26 -7.06
C VAL A 118 9.09 1.04 -7.43
N GLN A 119 8.67 1.67 -8.51
CA GLN A 119 9.09 3.03 -8.84
C GLN A 119 8.27 4.00 -8.03
N VAL A 120 8.94 4.87 -7.29
CA VAL A 120 8.34 5.91 -6.45
C VAL A 120 8.49 7.25 -7.16
N GLN A 121 7.38 7.95 -7.29
CA GLN A 121 7.33 9.32 -7.80
C GLN A 121 6.90 10.25 -6.67
N HIS A 122 7.64 11.34 -6.45
CA HIS A 122 7.21 12.44 -5.61
C HIS A 122 7.07 13.72 -6.46
N GLY A 123 5.89 14.35 -6.38
CA GLY A 123 5.60 15.56 -7.18
C GLY A 123 5.19 15.28 -8.62
N LEU A 124 4.99 16.36 -9.37
CA LEU A 124 4.52 16.31 -10.74
C LEU A 124 5.69 16.01 -11.70
N GLY A 125 5.60 14.87 -12.41
CA GLY A 125 6.50 14.57 -13.52
C GLY A 125 7.92 14.10 -13.15
N GLN A 126 8.21 13.78 -11.89
CA GLN A 126 9.53 13.31 -11.47
C GLN A 126 9.44 11.87 -10.93
N LEU A 127 10.16 10.96 -11.56
CA LEU A 127 10.49 9.66 -10.97
C LEU A 127 11.68 9.87 -10.03
N GLU A 128 11.51 9.62 -8.72
CA GLU A 128 12.59 9.83 -7.75
C GLU A 128 13.49 8.61 -7.58
N GLY A 129 13.02 7.44 -7.86
CA GLY A 129 13.83 6.24 -7.77
C GLY A 129 13.04 4.95 -7.62
N THR A 130 13.77 3.88 -7.49
CA THR A 130 13.22 2.55 -7.25
C THR A 130 13.37 2.21 -5.78
N LEU A 131 12.29 1.75 -5.16
CA LEU A 131 12.26 1.18 -3.83
C LEU A 131 12.28 -0.34 -3.96
N GLY A 132 13.34 -0.97 -3.54
CA GLY A 132 13.51 -2.42 -3.51
C GLY A 132 13.67 -2.94 -2.08
N PRO A 133 13.95 -4.25 -1.90
CA PRO A 133 14.16 -4.86 -0.60
C PRO A 133 15.23 -4.16 0.24
N GLY A 134 14.93 -3.92 1.52
CA GLY A 134 15.82 -3.25 2.46
C GLY A 134 15.91 -1.72 2.32
N GLN A 135 15.25 -1.13 1.35
CA GLN A 135 15.24 0.32 1.12
C GLN A 135 14.03 0.98 1.79
N VAL A 136 14.14 2.28 2.02
CA VAL A 136 13.09 3.10 2.65
C VAL A 136 12.73 4.26 1.74
N SER A 137 11.42 4.52 1.62
CA SER A 137 10.88 5.73 1.03
C SER A 137 10.09 6.51 2.07
N LEU A 138 10.34 7.81 2.19
CA LEU A 138 9.64 8.72 3.07
C LEU A 138 8.80 9.70 2.25
N THR A 139 7.50 9.70 2.49
CA THR A 139 6.55 10.67 1.95
C THR A 139 6.07 11.59 3.08
N PRO A 140 6.58 12.82 3.19
CA PRO A 140 6.10 13.79 4.16
C PRO A 140 4.62 14.12 3.98
N SER A 141 3.97 14.57 5.06
CA SER A 141 2.57 15.04 5.04
C SER A 141 2.27 15.92 3.82
N ASN A 142 1.18 15.63 3.14
CA ASN A 142 0.68 16.34 1.95
C ASN A 142 1.62 16.34 0.73
N ARG A 143 2.68 15.52 0.71
CA ARG A 143 3.52 15.41 -0.47
C ARG A 143 2.84 14.53 -1.52
N LEU A 144 2.78 15.02 -2.75
CA LEU A 144 2.29 14.26 -3.91
C LEU A 144 3.21 13.07 -4.15
N HIS A 145 2.60 11.89 -4.35
CA HIS A 145 3.34 10.68 -4.67
C HIS A 145 2.51 9.69 -5.50
N ALA A 146 3.18 8.84 -6.22
CA ALA A 146 2.63 7.74 -6.99
C ALA A 146 3.56 6.53 -6.92
N LEU A 147 3.01 5.34 -7.11
CA LEU A 147 3.77 4.10 -7.16
C LEU A 147 3.48 3.36 -8.47
N THR A 148 4.52 2.81 -9.09
CA THR A 148 4.37 1.97 -10.28
C THR A 148 5.13 0.67 -10.07
N MET A 149 4.40 -0.43 -10.04
CA MET A 149 4.95 -1.77 -9.85
C MET A 149 5.50 -2.34 -11.15
N GLY A 150 6.58 -3.13 -11.03
CA GLY A 150 7.14 -3.91 -12.12
C GLY A 150 6.38 -5.21 -12.40
N ASP A 151 7.05 -6.20 -12.97
CA ASP A 151 6.44 -7.47 -13.38
C ASP A 151 6.23 -8.47 -12.24
N SER A 152 6.84 -8.25 -11.08
CA SER A 152 6.65 -9.05 -9.86
C SER A 152 5.69 -8.38 -8.89
N PRO A 153 5.00 -9.16 -8.02
CA PRO A 153 4.26 -8.59 -6.91
C PRO A 153 5.20 -7.88 -5.93
N VAL A 154 4.69 -6.87 -5.26
CA VAL A 154 5.46 -6.07 -4.29
C VAL A 154 4.86 -6.23 -2.91
N LEU A 155 5.70 -6.52 -1.93
CA LEU A 155 5.34 -6.49 -0.51
C LEU A 155 6.15 -5.38 0.17
N LEU A 156 5.44 -4.48 0.84
CA LEU A 156 6.01 -3.39 1.62
C LEU A 156 5.57 -3.51 3.08
N LEU A 157 6.39 -3.03 4.00
CA LEU A 157 5.89 -2.53 5.27
C LEU A 157 5.50 -1.07 5.07
N TYR A 158 4.29 -0.70 5.49
CA TYR A 158 3.86 0.68 5.51
C TYR A 158 3.72 1.19 6.93
N THR A 159 3.97 2.47 7.12
CA THR A 159 3.76 3.16 8.39
C THR A 159 3.21 4.55 8.12
N TRP A 160 2.13 4.90 8.80
CA TRP A 160 1.55 6.25 8.79
C TRP A 160 1.64 6.86 10.17
N LEU A 161 2.04 8.13 10.21
CA LEU A 161 2.21 8.94 11.41
C LEU A 161 1.51 10.28 11.25
N GLY A 162 1.05 10.87 12.34
CA GLY A 162 0.40 12.17 12.38
C GLY A 162 -1.10 12.08 12.12
N GLU A 163 -1.65 12.81 11.15
CA GLU A 163 -3.10 12.86 10.89
C GLU A 163 -3.55 11.61 10.12
N LEU A 164 -3.98 10.59 10.87
CA LEU A 164 -4.33 9.27 10.33
C LEU A 164 -5.75 9.21 9.74
N GLY A 165 -6.65 10.10 10.18
CA GLY A 165 -8.05 10.17 9.71
C GLY A 165 -8.25 11.09 8.51
N GLY A 166 -7.17 11.65 7.99
CA GLY A 166 -7.21 12.61 6.89
C GLY A 166 -7.71 12.01 5.58
N ARG A 167 -8.12 12.90 4.70
CA ARG A 167 -8.58 12.50 3.36
C ARG A 167 -7.40 12.22 2.44
N ASN A 168 -7.60 11.29 1.49
CA ASN A 168 -6.78 11.16 0.30
C ASN A 168 -7.30 12.10 -0.78
N TRP A 169 -6.38 12.74 -1.48
CA TRP A 169 -6.68 13.57 -2.65
C TRP A 169 -5.97 12.99 -3.86
N TRP A 170 -6.74 12.84 -4.93
CA TRP A 170 -6.25 12.32 -6.19
C TRP A 170 -5.93 13.46 -7.15
N TRP A 171 -4.87 13.28 -7.92
CA TRP A 171 -4.47 14.22 -8.94
C TRP A 171 -4.55 13.54 -10.30
N HIS A 172 -5.14 14.20 -11.25
CA HIS A 172 -5.28 13.72 -12.61
C HIS A 172 -4.87 14.80 -13.60
N GLN A 173 -4.35 14.37 -14.77
CA GLN A 173 -4.02 15.27 -15.84
C GLN A 173 -5.25 15.42 -16.76
N SER A 174 -5.69 16.65 -17.01
CA SER A 174 -6.74 16.92 -17.99
C SER A 174 -6.25 16.64 -19.41
N GLY A 175 -7.17 16.56 -20.38
CA GLY A 175 -6.81 16.40 -21.79
C GLY A 175 -5.95 17.54 -22.37
N GLU A 176 -5.86 18.67 -21.67
CA GLU A 176 -4.99 19.80 -21.99
C GLU A 176 -3.61 19.73 -21.30
N GLY A 177 -3.31 18.63 -20.61
CA GLY A 177 -2.07 18.44 -19.89
C GLY A 177 -1.97 19.17 -18.54
N VAL A 178 -3.05 19.78 -18.07
CA VAL A 178 -3.09 20.50 -16.79
C VAL A 178 -3.41 19.52 -15.66
N TRP A 179 -2.59 19.52 -14.61
CA TRP A 179 -2.85 18.75 -13.40
C TRP A 179 -3.94 19.39 -12.55
N ARG A 180 -4.90 18.57 -12.13
CA ARG A 180 -6.03 18.95 -11.26
C ARG A 180 -6.18 17.96 -10.12
N ARG A 181 -6.62 18.49 -8.98
CA ARG A 181 -6.95 17.75 -7.76
C ARG A 181 -8.43 17.37 -7.74
#